data_f4b40b3ce0c8288e2c94c382c997ed1c
#
_entry.id   f4b40b3ce0c8288e2c94c382c997ed1c
#
_cell.length_a   1.000
_cell.length_b   1.000
_cell.length_c   1.000
_cell.angle_alpha   90.00
_cell.angle_beta   90.00
_cell.angle_gamma   90.00
#
_symmetry.space_group_name_H-M   'P 1'
#
loop_
_entity.id
_entity.type
_entity.pdbx_description
1 polymer ?
#
loop_
_entity_poly.entity_id
_entity_poly.type
_entity_poly.pdbx_seq_one_letter_code
_entity_poly.pdbx_strand_id
1 'polypeptide(L)'
;MAKRRPKKPMLKFPKRMQKKMIVMFTVVAALMIGLIGRLMYIEYTSGEKYEKIVLAQQGYDSQTIPYQRGDIVDAKGTVLATSIAVYNVILDCSVLNDDEKYVEPTINALVSCFPDLTSEQLYSYLKDSPDSRYIVLAKRLSYDTIQPFVNLQEERDEKGKLVNPYIKGVWFEKEYQRQYPYGKLASSVIGFTTSGNLGINGLENYYDDTLNGINGRQYGYIDGDDNLQRTTEAAVDGYNVYSTIDATIQGIVEKYLKKYNDENKDSTREGNGAQDAACIVMDVHSGEVLAMASYPTFDLNDTRNPEALIGSKLIDVSGNSTDTVINEEIAASMKQEENNDLLVQNLNALWKNYCINSTYEPGSTMKPFVAAMGLEDGRLKGDESFECTGIIEIGGYKIRCHNYTNGAEGWLSIGESIERSCNVTLIRMAQVIGIDEFLKYMSEYNFGLKTNIDLAGEARTASLVFNSSTMGPTELATSSFGQGFNVTMIQMITGFCSLINGGYYYEPHM
;
A
#
# COMPACT_ATOMS: atom_id res chain seq x y z
N MET A 1 -97.82 -6.34 -2.64
CA MET A 1 -97.19 -6.09 -3.97
C MET A 1 -95.98 -5.18 -3.85
N ALA A 2 -94.80 -5.68 -3.91
CA ALA A 2 -93.54 -4.89 -3.75
C ALA A 2 -93.13 -4.33 -5.13
N LYS A 3 -93.09 -2.99 -5.28
CA LYS A 3 -92.68 -2.30 -6.51
C LYS A 3 -91.17 -2.52 -6.74
N ARG A 4 -90.80 -3.23 -7.86
CA ARG A 4 -89.43 -3.33 -8.35
C ARG A 4 -88.89 -1.97 -8.75
N ARG A 5 -87.77 -1.50 -8.15
CA ARG A 5 -87.07 -0.30 -8.59
C ARG A 5 -86.46 -0.56 -9.97
N PRO A 6 -86.46 0.41 -10.91
CA PRO A 6 -85.87 0.26 -12.24
C PRO A 6 -84.33 0.22 -12.09
N LYS A 7 -83.70 -0.74 -12.80
CA LYS A 7 -82.24 -0.80 -12.91
C LYS A 7 -81.78 0.42 -13.73
N LYS A 8 -80.89 1.21 -13.14
CA LYS A 8 -80.16 2.29 -13.83
C LYS A 8 -79.39 1.70 -15.02
N PRO A 9 -79.49 2.31 -16.25
CA PRO A 9 -78.68 1.82 -17.37
C PRO A 9 -77.19 1.97 -17.09
N MET A 10 -76.39 0.92 -17.31
CA MET A 10 -74.93 0.99 -17.27
C MET A 10 -74.47 1.88 -18.43
N LEU A 11 -73.85 3.01 -18.09
CA LEU A 11 -73.21 3.89 -19.04
C LEU A 11 -72.02 3.16 -19.69
N LYS A 12 -72.17 2.83 -20.99
CA LYS A 12 -71.04 2.27 -21.76
C LYS A 12 -70.07 3.40 -22.12
N PHE A 13 -68.79 3.25 -21.74
CA PHE A 13 -67.80 4.22 -22.15
C PHE A 13 -67.65 4.37 -23.64
N PRO A 14 -67.48 5.60 -24.18
CA PRO A 14 -67.29 5.82 -25.61
C PRO A 14 -66.05 5.06 -26.11
N LYS A 15 -66.09 4.53 -27.35
CA LYS A 15 -64.96 3.75 -27.92
C LYS A 15 -63.59 4.47 -27.85
N ARG A 16 -63.58 5.81 -27.92
CA ARG A 16 -62.37 6.65 -27.80
C ARG A 16 -61.82 6.63 -26.40
N MET A 17 -62.64 6.54 -25.37
CA MET A 17 -62.23 6.46 -23.97
C MET A 17 -61.76 5.06 -23.62
N GLN A 18 -62.35 4.01 -24.16
CA GLN A 18 -61.90 2.63 -24.03
C GLN A 18 -60.50 2.44 -24.62
N LYS A 19 -60.19 3.01 -25.79
CA LYS A 19 -58.84 2.98 -26.38
C LYS A 19 -57.82 3.68 -25.51
N LYS A 20 -58.15 4.85 -24.94
CA LYS A 20 -57.22 5.57 -24.01
C LYS A 20 -56.99 4.78 -22.75
N MET A 21 -58.00 4.13 -22.17
CA MET A 21 -57.86 3.26 -21.01
C MET A 21 -57.00 2.03 -21.32
N ILE A 22 -57.18 1.38 -22.48
CA ILE A 22 -56.32 0.25 -22.89
C ILE A 22 -54.88 0.68 -23.01
N VAL A 23 -54.59 1.82 -23.66
CA VAL A 23 -53.22 2.35 -23.77
C VAL A 23 -52.63 2.64 -22.40
N MET A 24 -53.39 3.28 -21.50
CA MET A 24 -52.94 3.56 -20.13
C MET A 24 -52.66 2.26 -19.36
N PHE A 25 -53.52 1.25 -19.45
CA PHE A 25 -53.31 -0.06 -18.84
C PHE A 25 -52.10 -0.77 -19.43
N THR A 26 -51.87 -0.68 -20.73
CA THR A 26 -50.68 -1.28 -21.38
C THR A 26 -49.39 -0.61 -20.90
N VAL A 27 -49.38 0.72 -20.76
CA VAL A 27 -48.22 1.45 -20.22
C VAL A 27 -47.94 1.07 -18.77
N VAL A 28 -48.97 1.01 -17.92
CA VAL A 28 -48.82 0.60 -16.51
C VAL A 28 -48.36 -0.85 -16.41
N ALA A 29 -48.90 -1.75 -17.23
CA ALA A 29 -48.47 -3.15 -17.27
C ALA A 29 -46.99 -3.28 -17.72
N ALA A 30 -46.58 -2.52 -18.73
CA ALA A 30 -45.19 -2.50 -19.18
C ALA A 30 -44.22 -1.97 -18.10
N LEU A 31 -44.61 -0.93 -17.36
CA LEU A 31 -43.84 -0.41 -16.21
C LEU A 31 -43.78 -1.43 -15.08
N MET A 32 -44.84 -2.14 -14.77
CA MET A 32 -44.85 -3.20 -13.77
C MET A 32 -43.94 -4.39 -14.16
N ILE A 33 -43.96 -4.80 -15.42
CA ILE A 33 -43.08 -5.84 -15.95
C ILE A 33 -41.61 -5.39 -15.85
N GLY A 34 -41.33 -4.12 -16.18
CA GLY A 34 -40.00 -3.52 -16.01
C GLY A 34 -39.52 -3.51 -14.53
N LEU A 35 -40.43 -3.19 -13.60
CA LEU A 35 -40.14 -3.24 -12.16
C LEU A 35 -39.88 -4.67 -11.68
N ILE A 36 -40.70 -5.64 -12.10
CA ILE A 36 -40.47 -7.06 -11.75
C ILE A 36 -39.14 -7.56 -12.30
N GLY A 37 -38.83 -7.24 -13.56
CA GLY A 37 -37.56 -7.58 -14.17
C GLY A 37 -36.37 -6.94 -13.43
N ARG A 38 -36.53 -5.70 -12.97
CA ARG A 38 -35.52 -5.00 -12.14
C ARG A 38 -35.37 -5.65 -10.77
N LEU A 39 -36.47 -6.05 -10.13
CA LEU A 39 -36.41 -6.77 -8.84
C LEU A 39 -35.75 -8.13 -8.98
N MET A 40 -36.08 -8.92 -10.00
CA MET A 40 -35.44 -10.19 -10.30
C MET A 40 -33.94 -10.02 -10.58
N TYR A 41 -33.56 -8.98 -11.29
CA TYR A 41 -32.14 -8.65 -11.54
C TYR A 41 -31.42 -8.31 -10.24
N ILE A 42 -32.02 -7.51 -9.36
CA ILE A 42 -31.45 -7.16 -8.05
C ILE A 42 -31.34 -8.41 -7.17
N GLU A 43 -32.35 -9.26 -7.14
CA GLU A 43 -32.36 -10.52 -6.39
C GLU A 43 -31.24 -11.46 -6.88
N TYR A 44 -31.11 -11.60 -8.19
CA TYR A 44 -30.06 -12.45 -8.78
C TYR A 44 -28.63 -11.91 -8.55
N THR A 45 -28.44 -10.59 -8.64
CA THR A 45 -27.09 -9.97 -8.54
C THR A 45 -26.69 -9.56 -7.13
N SER A 46 -27.66 -9.34 -6.26
CA SER A 46 -27.44 -8.73 -4.93
C SER A 46 -28.34 -9.32 -3.84
N GLY A 47 -29.06 -10.41 -4.10
CA GLY A 47 -30.00 -11.05 -3.17
C GLY A 47 -29.33 -11.40 -1.86
N GLU A 48 -28.20 -12.11 -1.91
CA GLU A 48 -27.40 -12.46 -0.75
C GLU A 48 -26.94 -11.24 0.07
N LYS A 49 -26.60 -10.13 -0.59
CA LYS A 49 -26.21 -8.89 0.08
C LYS A 49 -27.37 -8.24 0.84
N TYR A 50 -28.56 -8.24 0.25
CA TYR A 50 -29.74 -7.67 0.90
C TYR A 50 -30.28 -8.60 2.00
N GLU A 51 -30.22 -9.91 1.82
CA GLU A 51 -30.53 -10.88 2.88
C GLU A 51 -29.61 -10.68 4.10
N LYS A 52 -28.31 -10.52 3.88
CA LYS A 52 -27.34 -10.19 4.94
C LYS A 52 -27.69 -8.88 5.66
N ILE A 53 -28.13 -7.85 4.95
CA ILE A 53 -28.53 -6.57 5.54
C ILE A 53 -29.79 -6.72 6.39
N VAL A 54 -30.78 -7.47 5.93
CA VAL A 54 -32.04 -7.72 6.67
C VAL A 54 -31.78 -8.53 7.94
N LEU A 55 -30.96 -9.58 7.85
CA LEU A 55 -30.55 -10.40 9.01
C LEU A 55 -29.77 -9.56 10.02
N ALA A 56 -28.94 -8.62 9.57
CA ALA A 56 -28.23 -7.67 10.44
C ALA A 56 -29.16 -6.71 11.20
N GLN A 57 -30.32 -6.40 10.64
CA GLN A 57 -31.33 -5.52 11.26
C GLN A 57 -32.24 -6.23 12.28
N GLN A 58 -32.31 -7.53 12.27
CA GLN A 58 -33.18 -8.30 13.17
C GLN A 58 -32.65 -8.48 14.60
N GLY A 59 -31.58 -7.77 14.98
CA GLY A 59 -31.21 -7.56 16.41
C GLY A 59 -30.80 -8.79 17.22
N TYR A 60 -30.47 -9.92 16.55
CA TYR A 60 -29.99 -11.12 17.22
C TYR A 60 -28.47 -11.16 17.24
N ASP A 61 -27.93 -11.83 18.26
CA ASP A 61 -26.50 -11.97 18.58
C ASP A 61 -25.70 -12.32 17.32
N SER A 62 -25.05 -11.32 16.74
CA SER A 62 -24.31 -11.44 15.48
C SER A 62 -22.83 -11.21 15.75
N GLN A 63 -22.04 -12.28 15.61
CA GLN A 63 -20.59 -12.23 15.75
C GLN A 63 -19.92 -12.23 14.38
N THR A 64 -19.01 -11.28 14.15
CA THR A 64 -18.15 -11.26 12.97
C THR A 64 -17.06 -12.33 13.10
N ILE A 65 -16.86 -13.13 12.06
CA ILE A 65 -15.74 -14.08 11.95
C ILE A 65 -14.71 -13.38 11.06
N PRO A 66 -13.55 -12.94 11.59
CA PRO A 66 -12.58 -12.23 10.81
C PRO A 66 -11.92 -13.15 9.78
N TYR A 67 -11.68 -12.62 8.56
CA TYR A 67 -10.83 -13.26 7.57
C TYR A 67 -9.35 -13.08 7.92
N GLN A 68 -8.50 -13.96 7.42
CA GLN A 68 -7.05 -13.80 7.45
C GLN A 68 -6.58 -13.11 6.16
N ARG A 69 -5.84 -11.98 6.31
CA ARG A 69 -5.20 -11.31 5.17
C ARG A 69 -4.10 -12.21 4.62
N GLY A 70 -4.02 -12.35 3.30
CA GLY A 70 -3.06 -13.22 2.61
C GLY A 70 -1.61 -12.84 2.91
N ASP A 71 -0.71 -13.79 2.79
CA ASP A 71 0.72 -13.60 3.02
C ASP A 71 1.39 -12.92 1.82
N ILE A 72 2.46 -12.16 2.09
CA ILE A 72 3.41 -11.70 1.08
C ILE A 72 4.68 -12.54 1.25
N VAL A 73 5.10 -13.17 0.16
CA VAL A 73 6.25 -14.10 0.16
C VAL A 73 7.29 -13.65 -0.87
N ASP A 74 8.55 -13.94 -0.60
CA ASP A 74 9.64 -13.72 -1.55
C ASP A 74 9.64 -14.77 -2.68
N ALA A 75 10.53 -14.62 -3.66
CA ALA A 75 10.67 -15.53 -4.81
C ALA A 75 11.00 -16.98 -4.41
N LYS A 76 11.46 -17.23 -3.18
CA LYS A 76 11.85 -18.54 -2.66
C LYS A 76 10.87 -19.12 -1.63
N GLY A 77 9.76 -18.42 -1.39
CA GLY A 77 8.74 -18.83 -0.42
C GLY A 77 9.00 -18.36 1.02
N THR A 78 9.94 -17.44 1.24
CA THR A 78 10.16 -16.80 2.54
C THR A 78 9.01 -15.85 2.84
N VAL A 79 8.35 -16.01 3.97
CA VAL A 79 7.21 -15.17 4.37
C VAL A 79 7.72 -13.81 4.84
N LEU A 80 7.40 -12.76 4.07
CA LEU A 80 7.78 -11.37 4.35
C LEU A 80 6.72 -10.62 5.18
N ALA A 81 5.44 -10.95 4.97
CA ALA A 81 4.32 -10.44 5.74
C ALA A 81 3.28 -11.54 5.93
N THR A 82 2.75 -11.68 7.14
CA THR A 82 1.71 -12.67 7.49
C THR A 82 0.70 -12.08 8.46
N SER A 83 -0.39 -12.79 8.69
CA SER A 83 -1.42 -12.40 9.66
C SER A 83 -1.54 -13.46 10.74
N ILE A 84 -1.25 -13.09 11.98
CA ILE A 84 -1.34 -13.97 13.15
C ILE A 84 -2.65 -13.74 13.88
N ALA A 85 -3.23 -14.83 14.39
CA ALA A 85 -4.43 -14.76 15.23
C ALA A 85 -4.08 -14.15 16.58
N VAL A 86 -4.85 -13.16 17.01
CA VAL A 86 -4.78 -12.52 18.32
C VAL A 86 -6.18 -12.43 18.92
N TYR A 87 -6.26 -12.22 20.21
CA TYR A 87 -7.51 -12.32 20.96
C TYR A 87 -7.68 -11.10 21.87
N ASN A 88 -8.86 -10.50 21.81
CA ASN A 88 -9.28 -9.50 22.78
C ASN A 88 -10.05 -10.19 23.90
N VAL A 89 -9.79 -9.82 25.15
CA VAL A 89 -10.51 -10.31 26.33
C VAL A 89 -11.70 -9.41 26.56
N ILE A 90 -12.90 -9.96 26.49
CA ILE A 90 -14.16 -9.21 26.62
C ILE A 90 -14.85 -9.63 27.91
N LEU A 91 -15.32 -8.61 28.66
CA LEU A 91 -16.11 -8.76 29.89
C LEU A 91 -17.57 -8.38 29.60
N ASP A 92 -18.49 -9.27 29.99
CA ASP A 92 -19.92 -9.04 30.05
C ASP A 92 -20.34 -8.81 31.50
N CYS A 93 -20.50 -7.54 31.88
CA CYS A 93 -20.92 -7.16 33.24
C CYS A 93 -22.36 -7.58 33.55
N SER A 94 -23.23 -7.64 32.53
CA SER A 94 -24.63 -8.05 32.71
C SER A 94 -24.69 -9.49 33.21
N VAL A 95 -23.91 -10.40 32.61
CA VAL A 95 -23.84 -11.82 33.03
C VAL A 95 -23.24 -11.96 34.43
N LEU A 96 -22.22 -11.16 34.79
CA LEU A 96 -21.64 -11.22 36.12
C LEU A 96 -22.60 -10.70 37.20
N ASN A 97 -23.40 -9.67 36.89
CA ASN A 97 -24.34 -9.06 37.82
C ASN A 97 -25.65 -9.87 37.94
N ASP A 98 -25.91 -10.85 37.07
CA ASP A 98 -27.09 -11.73 37.19
C ASP A 98 -27.10 -12.56 38.51
N ASP A 99 -25.90 -12.92 39.02
CA ASP A 99 -25.77 -13.68 40.25
C ASP A 99 -24.40 -13.43 40.90
N GLU A 100 -24.41 -12.93 42.16
CA GLU A 100 -23.19 -12.61 42.94
C GLU A 100 -22.16 -13.74 42.99
N LYS A 101 -22.60 -15.02 42.86
CA LYS A 101 -21.69 -16.20 42.83
C LYS A 101 -20.74 -16.22 41.64
N TYR A 102 -20.99 -15.46 40.57
CA TYR A 102 -20.12 -15.38 39.38
C TYR A 102 -19.00 -14.37 39.55
N VAL A 103 -19.20 -13.32 40.36
CA VAL A 103 -18.31 -12.15 40.46
C VAL A 103 -16.93 -12.55 40.96
N GLU A 104 -16.84 -13.04 42.19
CA GLU A 104 -15.56 -13.32 42.85
C GLU A 104 -14.72 -14.40 42.13
N PRO A 105 -15.28 -15.57 41.69
CA PRO A 105 -14.52 -16.59 40.95
C PRO A 105 -13.99 -16.05 39.61
N THR A 106 -14.79 -15.26 38.89
CA THR A 106 -14.37 -14.73 37.59
C THR A 106 -13.29 -13.66 37.73
N ILE A 107 -13.44 -12.73 38.71
CA ILE A 107 -12.42 -11.71 38.96
C ILE A 107 -11.10 -12.35 39.40
N ASN A 108 -11.12 -13.33 40.29
CA ASN A 108 -9.92 -14.02 40.74
C ASN A 108 -9.23 -14.77 39.58
N ALA A 109 -9.99 -15.42 38.69
CA ALA A 109 -9.46 -16.06 37.51
C ALA A 109 -8.83 -15.04 36.54
N LEU A 110 -9.50 -13.90 36.28
CA LEU A 110 -8.98 -12.83 35.40
C LEU A 110 -7.66 -12.28 35.93
N VAL A 111 -7.58 -11.90 37.19
CA VAL A 111 -6.36 -11.33 37.81
C VAL A 111 -5.24 -12.38 37.85
N SER A 112 -5.55 -13.65 38.05
CA SER A 112 -4.52 -14.71 38.06
C SER A 112 -3.92 -14.99 36.69
N CYS A 113 -4.72 -14.87 35.61
CA CYS A 113 -4.29 -15.15 34.26
C CYS A 113 -3.75 -13.91 33.51
N PHE A 114 -4.20 -12.71 33.89
CA PHE A 114 -3.83 -11.46 33.23
C PHE A 114 -3.26 -10.47 34.26
N PRO A 115 -1.93 -10.46 34.47
CA PRO A 115 -1.29 -9.68 35.54
C PRO A 115 -1.49 -8.16 35.46
N ASP A 116 -1.81 -7.64 34.28
CA ASP A 116 -2.08 -6.22 34.05
C ASP A 116 -3.47 -5.78 34.53
N LEU A 117 -4.36 -6.73 34.86
CA LEU A 117 -5.70 -6.45 35.38
C LEU A 117 -5.68 -6.43 36.90
N THR A 118 -6.34 -5.43 37.47
CA THR A 118 -6.51 -5.34 38.91
C THR A 118 -7.98 -5.59 39.33
N SER A 119 -8.17 -6.19 40.51
CA SER A 119 -9.53 -6.43 41.04
C SER A 119 -10.32 -5.12 41.16
N GLU A 120 -9.67 -4.02 41.57
CA GLU A 120 -10.32 -2.70 41.72
C GLU A 120 -10.88 -2.19 40.37
N GLN A 121 -10.13 -2.32 39.27
CA GLN A 121 -10.62 -1.95 37.97
C GLN A 121 -11.82 -2.81 37.51
N LEU A 122 -11.76 -4.10 37.74
CA LEU A 122 -12.85 -5.01 37.37
C LEU A 122 -14.13 -4.72 38.19
N TYR A 123 -14.01 -4.48 39.49
CA TYR A 123 -15.14 -4.06 40.30
C TYR A 123 -15.70 -2.69 39.89
N SER A 124 -14.85 -1.72 39.47
CA SER A 124 -15.36 -0.43 38.98
C SER A 124 -16.17 -0.61 37.69
N TYR A 125 -15.77 -1.47 36.77
CA TYR A 125 -16.57 -1.77 35.57
C TYR A 125 -17.95 -2.34 35.91
N LEU A 126 -18.02 -3.29 36.85
CA LEU A 126 -19.29 -3.88 37.29
C LEU A 126 -20.22 -2.83 37.95
N LYS A 127 -19.65 -1.86 38.63
CA LYS A 127 -20.41 -0.76 39.29
C LYS A 127 -20.83 0.33 38.32
N ASP A 128 -19.89 0.77 37.46
CA ASP A 128 -20.08 1.94 36.59
C ASP A 128 -20.84 1.60 35.30
N SER A 129 -20.81 0.34 34.89
CA SER A 129 -21.45 -0.15 33.66
C SER A 129 -22.10 -1.52 33.86
N PRO A 130 -23.08 -1.64 34.81
CA PRO A 130 -23.62 -2.95 35.20
C PRO A 130 -24.33 -3.72 34.11
N ASP A 131 -24.93 -3.04 33.13
CA ASP A 131 -25.70 -3.64 32.05
C ASP A 131 -24.84 -3.81 30.78
N SER A 132 -23.55 -3.44 30.80
CA SER A 132 -22.67 -3.55 29.64
C SER A 132 -22.34 -5.01 29.34
N ARG A 133 -22.57 -5.41 28.08
CA ARG A 133 -22.24 -6.75 27.58
C ARG A 133 -20.88 -6.81 26.86
N TYR A 134 -20.21 -5.65 26.69
CA TYR A 134 -18.99 -5.57 25.95
C TYR A 134 -18.04 -4.54 26.54
N ILE A 135 -17.10 -5.00 27.35
CA ILE A 135 -15.99 -4.20 27.87
C ILE A 135 -14.69 -4.91 27.47
N VAL A 136 -13.82 -4.24 26.73
CA VAL A 136 -12.53 -4.77 26.32
C VAL A 136 -11.54 -4.60 27.47
N LEU A 137 -11.15 -5.70 28.10
CA LEU A 137 -10.18 -5.71 29.21
C LEU A 137 -8.73 -5.70 28.72
N ALA A 138 -8.44 -6.47 27.69
CA ALA A 138 -7.13 -6.53 27.07
C ALA A 138 -7.27 -6.78 25.57
N LYS A 139 -6.31 -6.29 24.78
CA LYS A 139 -6.34 -6.38 23.32
C LYS A 139 -5.15 -7.14 22.78
N ARG A 140 -5.36 -7.86 21.67
CA ARG A 140 -4.32 -8.46 20.83
C ARG A 140 -3.38 -9.42 21.58
N LEU A 141 -3.91 -10.18 22.52
CA LEU A 141 -3.15 -11.20 23.23
C LEU A 141 -2.92 -12.42 22.33
N SER A 142 -1.79 -13.10 22.52
CA SER A 142 -1.54 -14.39 21.87
C SER A 142 -2.46 -15.48 22.43
N TYR A 143 -2.65 -16.56 21.67
CA TYR A 143 -3.40 -17.71 22.15
C TYR A 143 -2.78 -18.30 23.43
N ASP A 144 -1.45 -18.38 23.50
CA ASP A 144 -0.73 -18.90 24.68
C ASP A 144 -1.02 -18.06 25.93
N THR A 145 -1.23 -16.75 25.78
CA THR A 145 -1.56 -15.85 26.89
C THR A 145 -2.97 -16.06 27.41
N ILE A 146 -3.94 -16.35 26.52
CA ILE A 146 -5.34 -16.57 26.93
C ILE A 146 -5.64 -18.00 27.33
N GLN A 147 -4.83 -18.97 26.88
CA GLN A 147 -5.05 -20.40 27.10
C GLN A 147 -5.21 -20.79 28.56
N PRO A 148 -4.45 -20.27 29.53
CA PRO A 148 -4.66 -20.58 30.96
C PRO A 148 -6.08 -20.25 31.43
N PHE A 149 -6.64 -19.12 31.00
CA PHE A 149 -8.02 -18.76 31.36
C PHE A 149 -9.05 -19.63 30.63
N VAL A 150 -8.85 -19.93 29.34
CA VAL A 150 -9.70 -20.85 28.59
C VAL A 150 -9.74 -22.22 29.26
N ASN A 151 -8.58 -22.74 29.69
CA ASN A 151 -8.50 -24.00 30.41
C ASN A 151 -9.31 -23.96 31.70
N LEU A 152 -9.24 -22.86 32.49
CA LEU A 152 -10.07 -22.73 33.72
C LEU A 152 -11.57 -22.76 33.42
N GLN A 153 -12.02 -22.16 32.32
CA GLN A 153 -13.43 -22.12 31.91
C GLN A 153 -13.93 -23.49 31.41
N GLU A 154 -13.07 -24.25 30.74
CA GLU A 154 -13.46 -25.49 30.05
C GLU A 154 -13.09 -26.76 30.80
N GLU A 155 -12.33 -26.66 31.90
CA GLU A 155 -11.89 -27.83 32.70
C GLU A 155 -13.08 -28.64 33.19
N ARG A 156 -13.01 -29.95 32.93
CA ARG A 156 -14.06 -30.92 33.33
C ARG A 156 -13.48 -31.99 34.20
N ASP A 157 -14.28 -32.43 35.15
CA ASP A 157 -13.98 -33.57 35.99
C ASP A 157 -14.13 -34.92 35.22
N GLU A 158 -13.76 -36.01 35.86
CA GLU A 158 -13.87 -37.40 35.29
C GLU A 158 -15.31 -37.74 34.87
N LYS A 159 -16.33 -37.03 35.38
CA LYS A 159 -17.75 -37.21 35.05
C LYS A 159 -18.23 -36.25 33.95
N GLY A 160 -17.33 -35.47 33.34
CA GLY A 160 -17.63 -34.47 32.29
C GLY A 160 -18.29 -33.18 32.79
N LYS A 161 -18.35 -32.91 34.10
CA LYS A 161 -18.92 -31.72 34.69
C LYS A 161 -17.83 -30.63 34.80
N LEU A 162 -18.18 -29.37 34.54
CA LEU A 162 -17.25 -28.22 34.71
C LEU A 162 -16.72 -28.16 36.14
N VAL A 163 -15.39 -28.04 36.28
CA VAL A 163 -14.73 -27.86 37.58
C VAL A 163 -15.00 -26.46 38.11
N ASN A 164 -14.98 -25.45 37.22
CA ASN A 164 -15.17 -24.04 37.56
C ASN A 164 -16.49 -23.48 36.97
N PRO A 165 -17.68 -23.93 37.40
CA PRO A 165 -18.94 -23.58 36.76
C PRO A 165 -19.37 -22.13 36.94
N TYR A 166 -18.71 -21.41 37.86
CA TYR A 166 -19.01 -20.02 38.23
C TYR A 166 -18.12 -18.99 37.53
N ILE A 167 -17.11 -19.38 36.74
CA ILE A 167 -16.37 -18.49 35.85
C ILE A 167 -17.26 -18.22 34.64
N LYS A 168 -17.87 -17.02 34.60
CA LYS A 168 -18.84 -16.60 33.58
C LYS A 168 -18.56 -15.19 33.10
N GLY A 169 -19.25 -14.75 32.03
CA GLY A 169 -19.22 -13.37 31.54
C GLY A 169 -17.88 -12.94 30.93
N VAL A 170 -16.99 -13.87 30.58
CA VAL A 170 -15.74 -13.58 29.87
C VAL A 170 -15.70 -14.42 28.61
N TRP A 171 -15.36 -13.79 27.49
CA TRP A 171 -15.17 -14.43 26.20
C TRP A 171 -14.04 -13.77 25.42
N PHE A 172 -13.59 -14.41 24.35
CA PHE A 172 -12.46 -13.99 23.56
C PHE A 172 -12.91 -13.69 22.15
N GLU A 173 -12.61 -12.46 21.70
CA GLU A 173 -12.85 -12.04 20.34
C GLU A 173 -11.58 -12.20 19.53
N LYS A 174 -11.63 -13.10 18.53
CA LYS A 174 -10.50 -13.36 17.64
C LYS A 174 -10.37 -12.23 16.62
N GLU A 175 -9.17 -11.72 16.46
CA GLU A 175 -8.77 -10.81 15.39
C GLU A 175 -7.53 -11.37 14.68
N TYR A 176 -7.16 -10.76 13.55
CA TYR A 176 -5.86 -10.99 12.94
C TYR A 176 -5.04 -9.72 13.02
N GLN A 177 -3.77 -9.87 13.43
CA GLN A 177 -2.78 -8.81 13.44
C GLN A 177 -1.75 -9.08 12.36
N ARG A 178 -1.50 -8.06 11.51
CA ARG A 178 -0.44 -8.13 10.51
C ARG A 178 0.92 -8.14 11.19
N GLN A 179 1.80 -9.04 10.77
CA GLN A 179 3.16 -9.20 11.29
C GLN A 179 4.14 -9.28 10.14
N TYR A 180 5.30 -8.65 10.32
CA TYR A 180 6.41 -8.62 9.39
C TYR A 180 7.62 -9.27 10.04
N PRO A 181 7.89 -10.56 9.78
CA PRO A 181 8.88 -11.35 10.52
C PRO A 181 10.30 -10.79 10.48
N TYR A 182 10.63 -10.04 9.41
CA TYR A 182 11.95 -9.45 9.21
C TYR A 182 11.99 -7.94 9.52
N GLY A 183 10.95 -7.38 10.11
CA GLY A 183 10.86 -6.00 10.58
C GLY A 183 11.18 -4.96 9.51
N LYS A 184 12.46 -4.62 9.34
CA LYS A 184 12.91 -3.54 8.43
C LYS A 184 13.14 -3.98 6.99
N LEU A 185 13.24 -5.28 6.72
CA LEU A 185 13.58 -5.80 5.40
C LEU A 185 12.52 -5.39 4.37
N ALA A 186 12.97 -4.81 3.26
CA ALA A 186 12.14 -4.35 2.15
C ALA A 186 10.98 -3.42 2.58
N SER A 187 11.17 -2.61 3.64
CA SER A 187 10.08 -1.85 4.28
C SER A 187 9.32 -0.94 3.31
N SER A 188 10.00 -0.23 2.42
CA SER A 188 9.38 0.65 1.42
C SER A 188 8.73 -0.11 0.24
N VAL A 189 9.08 -1.40 0.05
CA VAL A 189 8.53 -2.28 -0.99
C VAL A 189 7.31 -3.02 -0.46
N ILE A 190 7.44 -3.70 0.69
CA ILE A 190 6.33 -4.43 1.28
C ILE A 190 5.21 -3.46 1.67
N GLY A 191 5.55 -2.36 2.34
CA GLY A 191 4.57 -1.48 2.93
C GLY A 191 3.98 -2.04 4.21
N PHE A 192 2.94 -1.39 4.73
CA PHE A 192 2.30 -1.80 5.97
C PHE A 192 0.80 -1.55 5.94
N THR A 193 0.09 -2.15 6.90
CA THR A 193 -1.35 -1.97 7.07
C THR A 193 -1.66 -1.10 8.29
N THR A 194 -2.80 -0.42 8.24
CA THR A 194 -3.41 0.26 9.38
C THR A 194 -4.63 -0.51 9.90
N SER A 195 -5.35 0.07 10.85
CA SER A 195 -6.59 -0.48 11.38
C SER A 195 -7.57 -0.83 10.25
N GLY A 196 -8.19 -2.00 10.32
CA GLY A 196 -9.12 -2.52 9.31
C GLY A 196 -8.43 -3.19 8.12
N ASN A 197 -7.17 -3.59 8.26
CA ASN A 197 -6.38 -4.25 7.21
C ASN A 197 -6.21 -3.42 5.93
N LEU A 198 -6.23 -2.09 6.02
CA LEU A 198 -6.00 -1.20 4.88
C LEU A 198 -4.49 -1.06 4.61
N GLY A 199 -4.05 -1.44 3.43
CA GLY A 199 -2.67 -1.25 2.96
C GLY A 199 -2.37 0.23 2.67
N ILE A 200 -1.24 0.75 3.16
CA ILE A 200 -0.90 2.18 3.05
C ILE A 200 0.06 2.47 1.91
N ASN A 201 1.06 1.63 1.69
CA ASN A 201 2.06 1.78 0.63
C ASN A 201 2.59 0.42 0.17
N GLY A 202 3.48 0.41 -0.82
CA GLY A 202 4.12 -0.80 -1.32
C GLY A 202 3.14 -1.84 -1.87
N LEU A 203 3.51 -3.12 -1.72
CA LEU A 203 2.70 -4.28 -2.12
C LEU A 203 1.41 -4.39 -1.30
N GLU A 204 1.47 -4.05 -0.01
CA GLU A 204 0.28 -4.04 0.86
C GLU A 204 -0.84 -3.15 0.32
N ASN A 205 -0.49 -2.00 -0.27
CA ASN A 205 -1.48 -1.10 -0.88
C ASN A 205 -1.84 -1.51 -2.31
N TYR A 206 -0.85 -1.86 -3.13
CA TYR A 206 -1.10 -2.19 -4.53
C TYR A 206 -1.98 -3.44 -4.68
N TYR A 207 -1.74 -4.45 -3.85
CA TYR A 207 -2.49 -5.70 -3.82
C TYR A 207 -3.53 -5.78 -2.70
N ASP A 208 -4.01 -4.62 -2.18
CA ASP A 208 -4.92 -4.59 -1.04
C ASP A 208 -6.18 -5.44 -1.26
N ASP A 209 -6.81 -5.32 -2.43
CA ASP A 209 -8.00 -6.11 -2.82
C ASP A 209 -7.72 -7.61 -2.92
N THR A 210 -6.50 -8.00 -3.30
CA THR A 210 -6.08 -9.41 -3.41
C THR A 210 -5.77 -10.01 -2.05
N LEU A 211 -5.06 -9.24 -1.22
CA LEU A 211 -4.65 -9.66 0.12
C LEU A 211 -5.82 -9.68 1.11
N ASN A 212 -6.81 -8.82 0.93
CA ASN A 212 -8.00 -8.81 1.78
C ASN A 212 -8.95 -9.96 1.42
N GLY A 213 -9.57 -10.51 2.45
CA GLY A 213 -10.63 -11.49 2.34
C GLY A 213 -12.02 -10.89 2.63
N ILE A 214 -12.95 -11.74 2.90
CA ILE A 214 -14.33 -11.39 3.25
C ILE A 214 -14.63 -11.95 4.63
N ASN A 215 -15.03 -11.09 5.57
CA ASN A 215 -15.46 -11.52 6.88
C ASN A 215 -16.66 -12.46 6.80
N GLY A 216 -16.59 -13.54 7.54
CA GLY A 216 -17.73 -14.38 7.82
C GLY A 216 -18.61 -13.78 8.93
N ARG A 217 -19.72 -14.42 9.19
CA ARG A 217 -20.67 -14.02 10.21
C ARG A 217 -21.32 -15.23 10.85
N GLN A 218 -21.40 -15.21 12.16
CA GLN A 218 -22.25 -16.12 12.92
C GLN A 218 -23.42 -15.32 13.46
N TYR A 219 -24.62 -15.78 13.20
CA TYR A 219 -25.84 -15.14 13.69
C TYR A 219 -26.82 -16.19 14.18
N GLY A 220 -27.48 -15.88 15.29
CA GLY A 220 -28.56 -16.69 15.85
C GLY A 220 -29.92 -16.10 15.48
N TYR A 221 -30.88 -16.94 15.19
CA TYR A 221 -32.29 -16.56 15.10
C TYR A 221 -33.13 -17.57 15.90
N ILE A 222 -34.26 -17.10 16.42
CA ILE A 222 -35.20 -17.94 17.10
C ILE A 222 -36.16 -18.47 16.03
N ASP A 223 -36.27 -19.79 15.90
CA ASP A 223 -37.23 -20.40 14.98
C ASP A 223 -38.68 -20.33 15.51
N GLY A 224 -39.63 -20.82 14.71
CA GLY A 224 -41.05 -20.76 15.06
C GLY A 224 -41.45 -21.62 16.30
N ASP A 225 -40.52 -22.40 16.84
CA ASP A 225 -40.68 -23.25 18.00
C ASP A 225 -39.85 -22.77 19.22
N ASP A 226 -39.43 -21.47 19.19
CA ASP A 226 -38.61 -20.81 20.21
C ASP A 226 -37.20 -21.42 20.43
N ASN A 227 -36.66 -22.21 19.44
CA ASN A 227 -35.31 -22.71 19.52
C ASN A 227 -34.32 -21.72 18.87
N LEU A 228 -33.19 -21.50 19.55
CA LEU A 228 -32.09 -20.69 18.98
C LEU A 228 -31.36 -21.51 17.89
N GLN A 229 -31.57 -21.13 16.65
CA GLN A 229 -30.83 -21.63 15.49
C GLN A 229 -29.61 -20.76 15.25
N ARG A 230 -28.43 -21.36 15.09
CA ARG A 230 -27.20 -20.64 14.73
C ARG A 230 -26.83 -20.95 13.29
N THR A 231 -26.73 -19.91 12.47
CA THR A 231 -26.20 -19.99 11.11
C THR A 231 -24.80 -19.38 11.09
N THR A 232 -23.84 -20.10 10.51
CA THR A 232 -22.46 -19.63 10.38
C THR A 232 -22.15 -19.50 8.90
N GLU A 233 -21.80 -18.29 8.48
CA GLU A 233 -21.20 -18.00 7.20
C GLU A 233 -19.69 -17.89 7.43
N ALA A 234 -18.92 -18.81 6.83
CA ALA A 234 -17.47 -18.83 7.01
C ALA A 234 -16.80 -17.60 6.39
N ALA A 235 -15.73 -17.13 7.00
CA ALA A 235 -14.88 -16.13 6.38
C ALA A 235 -14.18 -16.72 5.13
N VAL A 236 -13.90 -15.87 4.16
CA VAL A 236 -13.08 -16.20 3.00
C VAL A 236 -11.76 -15.44 3.15
N ASP A 237 -10.66 -16.17 3.30
CA ASP A 237 -9.34 -15.58 3.48
C ASP A 237 -8.84 -14.93 2.20
N GLY A 238 -7.94 -13.94 2.32
CA GLY A 238 -7.29 -13.30 1.20
C GLY A 238 -6.29 -14.23 0.49
N TYR A 239 -5.93 -13.87 -0.74
CA TYR A 239 -4.93 -14.60 -1.52
C TYR A 239 -3.52 -14.15 -1.17
N ASN A 240 -2.57 -15.08 -1.23
CA ASN A 240 -1.16 -14.79 -1.05
C ASN A 240 -0.57 -14.10 -2.30
N VAL A 241 0.38 -13.19 -2.08
CA VAL A 241 1.15 -12.53 -3.13
C VAL A 241 2.57 -13.08 -3.10
N TYR A 242 3.03 -13.62 -4.23
CA TYR A 242 4.40 -14.08 -4.43
C TYR A 242 5.16 -13.00 -5.20
N SER A 243 6.14 -12.39 -4.54
CA SER A 243 6.96 -11.33 -5.13
C SER A 243 8.23 -11.89 -5.78
N THR A 244 8.84 -11.10 -6.66
CA THR A 244 10.14 -11.40 -7.27
C THR A 244 11.32 -11.08 -6.35
N ILE A 245 11.08 -10.44 -5.20
CA ILE A 245 12.13 -10.11 -4.22
C ILE A 245 12.82 -11.38 -3.74
N ASP A 246 14.15 -11.36 -3.77
CA ASP A 246 15.00 -12.32 -3.07
C ASP A 246 15.43 -11.71 -1.74
N ALA A 247 14.91 -12.23 -0.63
CA ALA A 247 15.18 -11.71 0.72
C ALA A 247 16.70 -11.66 1.04
N THR A 248 17.49 -12.56 0.46
CA THR A 248 18.95 -12.58 0.64
C THR A 248 19.62 -11.42 -0.09
N ILE A 249 19.26 -11.20 -1.37
CA ILE A 249 19.79 -10.09 -2.16
C ILE A 249 19.37 -8.77 -1.53
N GLN A 250 18.09 -8.65 -1.14
CA GLN A 250 17.53 -7.49 -0.47
C GLN A 250 18.34 -7.15 0.81
N GLY A 251 18.57 -8.15 1.67
CA GLY A 251 19.33 -7.96 2.90
C GLY A 251 20.79 -7.54 2.66
N ILE A 252 21.44 -8.03 1.58
CA ILE A 252 22.77 -7.59 1.19
C ILE A 252 22.76 -6.12 0.77
N VAL A 253 21.80 -5.72 -0.08
CA VAL A 253 21.66 -4.34 -0.54
C VAL A 253 21.45 -3.39 0.63
N GLU A 254 20.51 -3.68 1.51
CA GLU A 254 20.22 -2.85 2.70
C GLU A 254 21.43 -2.74 3.64
N LYS A 255 22.15 -3.83 3.86
CA LYS A 255 23.39 -3.83 4.65
C LYS A 255 24.42 -2.85 4.08
N TYR A 256 24.60 -2.81 2.77
CA TYR A 256 25.57 -1.91 2.14
C TYR A 256 25.11 -0.47 2.10
N LEU A 257 23.81 -0.20 1.93
CA LEU A 257 23.23 1.15 2.05
C LEU A 257 23.45 1.69 3.48
N LYS A 258 23.16 0.88 4.50
CA LYS A 258 23.40 1.25 5.88
C LYS A 258 24.88 1.48 6.15
N LYS A 259 25.75 0.60 5.68
CA LYS A 259 27.20 0.74 5.82
C LYS A 259 27.69 2.07 5.21
N TYR A 260 27.24 2.39 4.00
CA TYR A 260 27.56 3.67 3.36
C TYR A 260 27.12 4.86 4.23
N ASN A 261 25.91 4.81 4.77
CA ASN A 261 25.42 5.85 5.66
C ASN A 261 26.31 5.99 6.92
N ASP A 262 26.63 4.87 7.58
CA ASP A 262 27.41 4.88 8.81
C ASP A 262 28.83 5.41 8.59
N GLU A 263 29.46 5.07 7.45
CA GLU A 263 30.81 5.53 7.09
C GLU A 263 30.87 7.01 6.70
N ASN A 264 29.75 7.59 6.23
CA ASN A 264 29.68 8.97 5.74
C ASN A 264 28.86 9.90 6.65
N LYS A 265 28.32 9.37 7.76
CA LYS A 265 27.59 10.15 8.74
C LYS A 265 28.46 11.30 9.26
N ASP A 266 27.88 12.50 9.32
CA ASP A 266 28.54 13.74 9.79
C ASP A 266 29.83 14.13 9.03
N SER A 267 30.07 13.55 7.84
CA SER A 267 31.30 13.80 7.08
C SER A 267 31.26 15.09 6.25
N THR A 268 30.21 15.27 5.43
CA THR A 268 30.04 16.44 4.56
C THR A 268 28.93 17.37 5.04
N ARG A 269 28.04 16.86 5.87
CA ARG A 269 26.92 17.56 6.51
C ARG A 269 26.58 16.85 7.82
N GLU A 270 25.90 17.53 8.72
CA GLU A 270 25.36 16.93 9.95
C GLU A 270 24.28 15.89 9.62
N GLY A 271 24.23 14.81 10.36
CA GLY A 271 23.25 13.74 10.27
C GLY A 271 23.65 12.61 9.33
N ASN A 272 22.67 12.04 8.63
CA ASN A 272 22.88 10.89 7.75
C ASN A 272 23.91 11.18 6.64
N GLY A 273 24.70 10.17 6.26
CA GLY A 273 25.73 10.27 5.23
C GLY A 273 25.19 10.63 3.83
N ALA A 274 23.93 10.34 3.57
CA ALA A 274 23.15 10.85 2.44
C ALA A 274 21.77 11.27 2.93
N GLN A 275 21.09 12.18 2.21
CA GLN A 275 19.70 12.50 2.50
C GLN A 275 18.83 11.27 2.22
N ASP A 276 19.06 10.67 1.06
CA ASP A 276 18.50 9.40 0.64
C ASP A 276 19.61 8.61 -0.08
N ALA A 277 19.62 7.32 0.11
CA ALA A 277 20.45 6.38 -0.64
C ALA A 277 19.56 5.22 -1.09
N ALA A 278 19.71 4.77 -2.33
CA ALA A 278 18.85 3.73 -2.86
C ALA A 278 19.59 2.81 -3.84
N CYS A 279 19.07 1.59 -4.00
CA CYS A 279 19.59 0.62 -4.94
C CYS A 279 18.45 -0.27 -5.45
N ILE A 280 18.49 -0.58 -6.74
CA ILE A 280 17.60 -1.56 -7.40
C ILE A 280 18.48 -2.63 -8.04
N VAL A 281 18.10 -3.88 -7.88
CA VAL A 281 18.66 -5.04 -8.59
C VAL A 281 17.54 -5.66 -9.41
N MET A 282 17.73 -5.74 -10.73
CA MET A 282 16.70 -6.15 -11.68
C MET A 282 17.25 -7.17 -12.66
N ASP A 283 16.45 -8.18 -12.99
CA ASP A 283 16.79 -9.12 -14.07
C ASP A 283 16.55 -8.44 -15.42
N VAL A 284 17.58 -8.43 -16.25
CA VAL A 284 17.57 -7.72 -17.54
C VAL A 284 16.71 -8.39 -18.62
N HIS A 285 16.37 -9.67 -18.44
CA HIS A 285 15.65 -10.47 -19.44
C HIS A 285 14.18 -10.70 -19.10
N SER A 286 13.76 -10.39 -17.87
CA SER A 286 12.38 -10.59 -17.44
C SER A 286 11.71 -9.30 -16.94
N GLY A 287 12.47 -8.35 -16.39
CA GLY A 287 11.93 -7.19 -15.70
C GLY A 287 11.63 -7.44 -14.21
N GLU A 288 11.93 -8.64 -13.70
CA GLU A 288 11.80 -8.97 -12.29
C GLU A 288 12.72 -8.12 -11.42
N VAL A 289 12.16 -7.47 -10.40
CA VAL A 289 12.93 -6.71 -9.41
C VAL A 289 13.31 -7.65 -8.27
N LEU A 290 14.59 -8.04 -8.23
CA LEU A 290 15.13 -8.97 -7.23
C LEU A 290 15.39 -8.32 -5.89
N ALA A 291 15.71 -7.01 -5.88
CA ALA A 291 15.83 -6.19 -4.69
C ALA A 291 15.57 -4.73 -5.02
N MET A 292 14.93 -4.03 -4.09
CA MET A 292 14.70 -2.59 -4.15
C MET A 292 14.76 -2.03 -2.73
N ALA A 293 15.74 -1.20 -2.44
CA ALA A 293 15.96 -0.67 -1.12
C ALA A 293 16.23 0.82 -1.14
N SER A 294 15.77 1.51 -0.10
CA SER A 294 16.10 2.90 0.20
C SER A 294 16.55 3.05 1.65
N TYR A 295 17.37 4.03 1.92
CA TYR A 295 17.82 4.40 3.26
C TYR A 295 17.63 5.90 3.46
N PRO A 296 17.11 6.36 4.60
CA PRO A 296 16.80 5.60 5.83
C PRO A 296 15.63 4.60 5.67
N THR A 297 15.55 3.64 6.59
CA THR A 297 14.54 2.57 6.63
C THR A 297 13.78 2.59 7.96
N PHE A 298 12.65 1.91 8.03
CA PHE A 298 11.78 1.85 9.22
C PHE A 298 11.32 0.42 9.51
N ASP A 299 10.87 0.17 10.75
CA ASP A 299 10.31 -1.12 11.14
C ASP A 299 8.82 -1.19 10.78
N LEU A 300 8.46 -2.21 10.00
CA LEU A 300 7.07 -2.45 9.57
C LEU A 300 6.13 -2.82 10.73
N ASN A 301 6.68 -3.33 11.84
CA ASN A 301 5.89 -3.63 13.04
C ASN A 301 5.76 -2.40 13.97
N ASP A 302 6.57 -1.34 13.77
CA ASP A 302 6.55 -0.09 14.54
C ASP A 302 6.74 1.12 13.63
N THR A 303 5.82 1.30 12.70
CA THR A 303 5.90 2.29 11.62
C THR A 303 5.85 3.74 12.11
N ARG A 304 5.33 3.99 13.32
CA ARG A 304 5.19 5.33 13.88
C ARG A 304 6.32 5.73 14.83
N ASN A 305 7.40 4.94 14.90
CA ASN A 305 8.55 5.23 15.75
C ASN A 305 9.37 6.41 15.20
N PRO A 306 9.42 7.57 15.87
CA PRO A 306 10.18 8.73 15.42
C PRO A 306 11.69 8.51 15.46
N GLU A 307 12.20 7.49 16.15
CA GLU A 307 13.62 7.16 16.18
C GLU A 307 14.17 6.80 14.78
N ALA A 308 13.28 6.29 13.89
CA ALA A 308 13.64 6.02 12.50
C ALA A 308 13.97 7.30 11.69
N LEU A 309 13.60 8.48 12.20
CA LEU A 309 13.82 9.79 11.57
C LEU A 309 15.17 10.41 11.99
N ILE A 310 15.84 9.90 13.04
CA ILE A 310 17.07 10.47 13.56
C ILE A 310 18.16 10.52 12.48
N GLY A 311 18.78 11.68 12.32
CA GLY A 311 19.79 11.95 11.30
C GLY A 311 19.22 12.48 9.97
N SER A 312 17.91 12.45 9.78
CA SER A 312 17.24 13.05 8.62
C SER A 312 16.97 14.54 8.81
N LYS A 313 16.78 15.28 7.72
CA LYS A 313 16.34 16.68 7.79
C LYS A 313 14.88 16.74 8.22
N LEU A 314 14.59 17.67 9.13
CA LEU A 314 13.24 17.93 9.60
C LEU A 314 12.38 18.57 8.49
N ILE A 315 11.22 17.99 8.26
CA ILE A 315 10.17 18.55 7.42
C ILE A 315 9.17 19.26 8.34
N ASP A 316 8.93 20.54 8.10
CA ASP A 316 7.99 21.33 8.88
C ASP A 316 6.53 20.92 8.62
N VAL A 317 5.59 21.44 9.42
CA VAL A 317 4.16 21.14 9.29
C VAL A 317 3.56 21.59 7.94
N SER A 318 4.25 22.49 7.21
CA SER A 318 3.85 22.92 5.87
C SER A 318 4.41 22.03 4.76
N GLY A 319 5.20 21.01 5.10
CA GLY A 319 5.83 20.08 4.16
C GLY A 319 7.14 20.53 3.57
N ASN A 320 7.77 21.61 4.10
CA ASN A 320 9.05 22.10 3.61
C ASN A 320 10.22 21.44 4.38
N SER A 321 11.24 21.01 3.64
CA SER A 321 12.49 20.57 4.26
C SER A 321 13.24 21.75 4.89
N THR A 322 13.66 21.60 6.14
CA THR A 322 14.45 22.59 6.87
C THR A 322 15.92 22.21 6.90
N ASP A 323 16.79 23.10 7.43
CA ASP A 323 18.20 22.79 7.68
C ASP A 323 18.42 22.07 9.02
N THR A 324 17.39 21.91 9.83
CA THR A 324 17.46 21.24 11.13
C THR A 324 17.57 19.73 10.90
N VAL A 325 18.52 19.09 11.57
CA VAL A 325 18.64 17.62 11.61
C VAL A 325 17.91 17.08 12.83
N ILE A 326 17.09 16.05 12.62
CA ILE A 326 16.35 15.39 13.70
C ILE A 326 17.34 14.63 14.58
N ASN A 327 17.42 15.02 15.84
CA ASN A 327 18.17 14.34 16.89
C ASN A 327 17.24 13.60 17.86
N GLU A 328 17.78 12.97 18.90
CA GLU A 328 17.04 12.20 19.90
C GLU A 328 16.00 13.07 20.63
N GLU A 329 16.32 14.34 20.94
CA GLU A 329 15.44 15.26 21.65
C GLU A 329 14.23 15.64 20.78
N ILE A 330 14.47 15.98 19.51
CA ILE A 330 13.40 16.30 18.55
C ILE A 330 12.53 15.07 18.32
N ALA A 331 13.13 13.88 18.11
CA ALA A 331 12.39 12.63 17.93
C ALA A 331 11.51 12.30 19.15
N ALA A 332 12.04 12.50 20.37
CA ALA A 332 11.27 12.31 21.60
C ALA A 332 10.11 13.30 21.72
N SER A 333 10.31 14.56 21.31
CA SER A 333 9.25 15.58 21.32
C SER A 333 8.11 15.25 20.36
N MET A 334 8.39 14.56 19.24
CA MET A 334 7.37 14.13 18.27
C MET A 334 6.43 13.04 18.81
N LYS A 335 6.77 12.39 19.95
CA LYS A 335 5.87 11.42 20.61
C LYS A 335 4.72 12.11 21.36
N GLN A 336 4.79 13.42 21.58
CA GLN A 336 3.73 14.19 22.25
C GLN A 336 2.56 14.42 21.29
N GLU A 337 1.34 14.34 21.81
CA GLU A 337 0.10 14.44 21.01
C GLU A 337 0.00 15.75 20.23
N GLU A 338 0.46 16.87 20.80
CA GLU A 338 0.50 18.18 20.16
C GLU A 338 1.39 18.25 18.91
N ASN A 339 2.38 17.36 18.79
CA ASN A 339 3.34 17.28 17.67
C ASN A 339 2.99 16.18 16.66
N ASN A 340 1.81 15.57 16.75
CA ASN A 340 1.41 14.46 15.89
C ASN A 340 1.45 14.82 14.39
N ASP A 341 1.07 16.03 13.99
CA ASP A 341 1.10 16.46 12.59
C ASP A 341 2.55 16.56 12.06
N LEU A 342 3.46 17.07 12.89
CA LEU A 342 4.89 17.11 12.57
C LEU A 342 5.46 15.69 12.40
N LEU A 343 5.13 14.79 13.31
CA LEU A 343 5.52 13.37 13.22
C LEU A 343 5.02 12.76 11.92
N VAL A 344 3.72 12.89 11.61
CA VAL A 344 3.11 12.30 10.42
C VAL A 344 3.73 12.84 9.13
N GLN A 345 4.04 14.14 9.05
CA GLN A 345 4.71 14.72 7.88
C GLN A 345 6.08 14.08 7.64
N ASN A 346 6.88 13.92 8.68
CA ASN A 346 8.21 13.33 8.57
C ASN A 346 8.16 11.83 8.27
N LEU A 347 7.22 11.08 8.89
CA LEU A 347 7.00 9.68 8.60
C LEU A 347 6.49 9.45 7.17
N ASN A 348 5.60 10.30 6.67
CA ASN A 348 5.14 10.22 5.28
C ASN A 348 6.28 10.36 4.27
N ALA A 349 7.30 11.15 4.57
CA ALA A 349 8.49 11.23 3.74
C ALA A 349 9.34 9.95 3.82
N LEU A 350 9.53 9.40 5.03
CA LEU A 350 10.29 8.17 5.28
C LEU A 350 9.63 6.94 4.62
N TRP A 351 8.28 6.86 4.63
CA TRP A 351 7.54 5.73 4.08
C TRP A 351 7.53 5.68 2.55
N LYS A 352 7.91 6.77 1.87
CA LYS A 352 7.98 6.79 0.41
C LYS A 352 9.10 5.90 -0.11
N ASN A 353 8.81 5.14 -1.16
CA ASN A 353 9.83 4.40 -1.87
C ASN A 353 10.60 5.34 -2.81
N TYR A 354 11.83 5.70 -2.45
CA TYR A 354 12.67 6.60 -3.21
C TYR A 354 12.87 6.13 -4.66
N CYS A 355 13.00 4.83 -4.87
CA CYS A 355 13.30 4.26 -6.18
C CYS A 355 12.24 4.54 -7.26
N ILE A 356 10.98 4.67 -6.84
CA ILE A 356 9.83 4.87 -7.75
C ILE A 356 9.17 6.24 -7.62
N ASN A 357 9.33 6.90 -6.45
CA ASN A 357 8.63 8.15 -6.15
C ASN A 357 9.51 9.39 -6.35
N SER A 358 10.81 9.31 -6.07
CA SER A 358 11.72 10.45 -6.16
C SER A 358 12.32 10.57 -7.55
N THR A 359 12.48 11.82 -8.00
CA THR A 359 13.00 12.13 -9.33
C THR A 359 14.32 12.87 -9.22
N TYR A 360 15.22 12.65 -10.18
CA TYR A 360 16.52 13.26 -10.23
C TYR A 360 17.00 13.43 -11.68
N GLU A 361 17.95 14.31 -11.88
CA GLU A 361 18.66 14.42 -13.17
C GLU A 361 19.61 13.22 -13.34
N PRO A 362 19.46 12.39 -14.40
CA PRO A 362 20.23 11.17 -14.53
C PRO A 362 21.74 11.37 -14.71
N GLY A 363 22.15 12.55 -15.15
CA GLY A 363 23.54 12.88 -15.38
C GLY A 363 24.18 11.95 -16.41
N SER A 364 25.46 11.59 -16.21
CA SER A 364 26.24 10.80 -17.19
C SER A 364 25.69 9.41 -17.46
N THR A 365 24.74 8.90 -16.68
CA THR A 365 24.07 7.63 -16.99
C THR A 365 23.19 7.72 -18.24
N MET A 366 22.86 8.94 -18.70
CA MET A 366 22.15 9.17 -19.97
C MET A 366 23.04 8.94 -21.22
N LYS A 367 24.34 9.04 -21.11
CA LYS A 367 25.27 9.03 -22.26
C LYS A 367 25.23 7.75 -23.11
N PRO A 368 25.18 6.52 -22.52
CA PRO A 368 25.00 5.30 -23.29
C PRO A 368 23.72 5.28 -24.13
N PHE A 369 22.62 5.84 -23.61
CA PHE A 369 21.37 5.96 -24.37
C PHE A 369 21.53 6.86 -25.59
N VAL A 370 22.22 8.00 -25.47
CA VAL A 370 22.44 8.91 -26.59
C VAL A 370 23.29 8.26 -27.69
N ALA A 371 24.34 7.52 -27.32
CA ALA A 371 25.12 6.76 -28.29
C ALA A 371 24.26 5.68 -28.98
N ALA A 372 23.46 4.93 -28.21
CA ALA A 372 22.56 3.92 -28.74
C ALA A 372 21.49 4.52 -29.69
N MET A 373 20.86 5.64 -29.33
CA MET A 373 19.93 6.36 -30.21
C MET A 373 20.53 6.67 -31.58
N GLY A 374 21.76 7.19 -31.60
CA GLY A 374 22.42 7.56 -32.84
C GLY A 374 22.82 6.36 -33.69
N LEU A 375 23.24 5.26 -33.07
CA LEU A 375 23.60 4.02 -33.73
C LEU A 375 22.37 3.30 -34.31
N GLU A 376 21.30 3.21 -33.53
CA GLU A 376 20.06 2.56 -33.92
C GLU A 376 19.36 3.30 -35.06
N ASP A 377 19.31 4.63 -35.02
CA ASP A 377 18.77 5.48 -36.10
C ASP A 377 19.66 5.51 -37.35
N GLY A 378 20.87 4.95 -37.29
CA GLY A 378 21.84 4.95 -38.37
C GLY A 378 22.47 6.31 -38.69
N ARG A 379 22.27 7.32 -37.86
CA ARG A 379 22.94 8.63 -37.97
C ARG A 379 24.38 8.58 -37.48
N LEU A 380 24.68 7.62 -36.59
CA LEU A 380 26.03 7.24 -36.23
C LEU A 380 26.30 5.84 -36.77
N LYS A 381 27.51 5.62 -37.31
CA LYS A 381 27.93 4.33 -37.89
C LYS A 381 28.82 3.52 -36.94
N GLY A 382 29.32 4.17 -35.87
CA GLY A 382 30.17 3.55 -34.87
C GLY A 382 31.66 3.84 -35.02
N ASP A 383 32.09 4.37 -36.18
CA ASP A 383 33.49 4.71 -36.50
C ASP A 383 33.81 6.21 -36.43
N GLU A 384 32.82 7.03 -36.10
CA GLU A 384 33.00 8.47 -35.93
C GLU A 384 33.82 8.84 -34.72
N SER A 385 34.52 9.94 -34.86
CA SER A 385 35.18 10.64 -33.75
C SER A 385 34.67 12.05 -33.66
N PHE A 386 34.56 12.53 -32.44
CA PHE A 386 34.08 13.88 -32.11
C PHE A 386 35.14 14.65 -31.34
N GLU A 387 35.32 15.93 -31.67
CA GLU A 387 36.31 16.78 -30.99
C GLU A 387 35.74 17.33 -29.67
N CYS A 388 36.43 17.08 -28.57
CA CYS A 388 36.21 17.75 -27.31
C CYS A 388 37.12 18.98 -27.22
N THR A 389 36.51 20.15 -27.35
CA THR A 389 37.20 21.46 -27.24
C THR A 389 37.26 21.98 -25.79
N GLY A 390 36.84 21.17 -24.80
CA GLY A 390 36.72 21.55 -23.40
C GLY A 390 35.50 22.45 -23.09
N ILE A 391 35.12 23.33 -24.03
CA ILE A 391 33.92 24.19 -23.97
C ILE A 391 33.22 24.13 -25.31
N ILE A 392 31.90 24.14 -25.30
CA ILE A 392 31.06 24.33 -26.50
C ILE A 392 30.04 25.46 -26.23
N GLU A 393 29.73 26.27 -27.22
CA GLU A 393 28.71 27.30 -27.12
C GLU A 393 27.46 26.90 -27.89
N ILE A 394 26.33 26.85 -27.20
CA ILE A 394 25.03 26.45 -27.75
C ILE A 394 24.00 27.49 -27.29
N GLY A 395 23.27 28.09 -28.23
CA GLY A 395 22.22 29.07 -27.91
C GLY A 395 22.70 30.29 -27.12
N GLY A 396 23.98 30.65 -27.23
CA GLY A 396 24.60 31.71 -26.46
C GLY A 396 25.11 31.32 -25.06
N TYR A 397 24.96 30.05 -24.67
CA TYR A 397 25.44 29.52 -23.39
C TYR A 397 26.73 28.72 -23.59
N LYS A 398 27.69 28.93 -22.68
CA LYS A 398 28.95 28.16 -22.67
C LYS A 398 28.83 26.95 -21.76
N ILE A 399 28.78 25.76 -22.35
CA ILE A 399 28.71 24.50 -21.64
C ILE A 399 30.13 23.92 -21.53
N ARG A 400 30.56 23.61 -20.32
CA ARG A 400 31.90 23.09 -20.04
C ARG A 400 31.87 21.54 -19.94
N CYS A 401 32.95 20.94 -20.50
CA CYS A 401 33.21 19.53 -20.18
C CYS A 401 33.58 19.38 -18.68
N HIS A 402 33.30 18.24 -18.08
CA HIS A 402 33.65 18.01 -16.67
C HIS A 402 35.16 18.08 -16.43
N ASN A 403 35.97 17.72 -17.44
CA ASN A 403 37.44 17.74 -17.37
C ASN A 403 38.05 19.08 -17.87
N TYR A 404 37.24 20.12 -18.01
CA TYR A 404 37.65 21.41 -18.58
C TYR A 404 38.90 22.01 -17.90
N THR A 405 39.05 21.87 -16.59
CA THR A 405 40.20 22.40 -15.82
C THR A 405 41.52 21.69 -16.17
N ASN A 406 41.49 20.49 -16.71
CA ASN A 406 42.65 19.71 -17.13
C ASN A 406 42.97 19.88 -18.65
N GLY A 407 42.17 20.67 -19.36
CA GLY A 407 42.32 20.93 -20.78
C GLY A 407 41.23 20.22 -21.62
N ALA A 408 41.36 20.38 -22.96
CA ALA A 408 40.50 19.69 -23.92
C ALA A 408 40.99 18.24 -24.15
N GLU A 409 40.02 17.32 -24.28
CA GLU A 409 40.34 15.90 -24.54
C GLU A 409 40.75 15.63 -26.00
N GLY A 410 40.48 16.56 -26.92
CA GLY A 410 40.73 16.38 -28.34
C GLY A 410 39.70 15.46 -29.02
N TRP A 411 40.16 14.69 -30.03
CA TRP A 411 39.31 13.80 -30.79
C TRP A 411 39.11 12.49 -30.03
N LEU A 412 37.85 12.14 -29.82
CA LEU A 412 37.41 10.92 -29.11
C LEU A 412 36.46 10.13 -30.01
N SER A 413 36.65 8.83 -30.11
CA SER A 413 35.65 7.88 -30.65
C SER A 413 34.37 7.88 -29.79
N ILE A 414 33.30 7.26 -30.26
CA ILE A 414 32.06 7.12 -29.46
C ILE A 414 32.36 6.35 -28.16
N GLY A 415 33.13 5.27 -28.18
CA GLY A 415 33.51 4.51 -27.03
C GLY A 415 34.32 5.33 -26.01
N GLU A 416 35.38 6.03 -26.46
CA GLU A 416 36.19 6.90 -25.62
C GLU A 416 35.38 8.07 -25.04
N SER A 417 34.39 8.57 -25.78
CA SER A 417 33.47 9.63 -25.32
C SER A 417 32.65 9.18 -24.10
N ILE A 418 32.24 7.93 -24.07
CA ILE A 418 31.50 7.31 -22.95
C ILE A 418 32.50 6.99 -21.81
N GLU A 419 33.63 6.34 -22.11
CA GLU A 419 34.66 5.99 -21.13
C GLU A 419 35.14 7.19 -20.33
N ARG A 420 35.44 8.30 -21.05
CA ARG A 420 35.88 9.56 -20.45
C ARG A 420 34.71 10.45 -19.98
N SER A 421 33.48 10.00 -20.16
CA SER A 421 32.29 10.77 -19.80
C SER A 421 32.28 12.21 -20.36
N CYS A 422 32.68 12.38 -21.63
CA CYS A 422 32.86 13.70 -22.22
C CYS A 422 31.53 14.37 -22.57
N ASN A 423 31.20 15.52 -21.95
CA ASN A 423 29.96 16.25 -22.24
C ASN A 423 29.95 16.82 -23.66
N VAL A 424 31.08 17.39 -24.12
CA VAL A 424 31.14 18.09 -25.42
C VAL A 424 30.91 17.10 -26.58
N THR A 425 31.49 15.91 -26.54
CA THR A 425 31.29 14.91 -27.61
C THR A 425 29.86 14.37 -27.63
N LEU A 426 29.23 14.17 -26.46
CA LEU A 426 27.82 13.78 -26.38
C LEU A 426 26.87 14.85 -26.91
N ILE A 427 27.16 16.13 -26.66
CA ILE A 427 26.41 17.26 -27.28
C ILE A 427 26.49 17.15 -28.78
N ARG A 428 27.70 16.97 -29.35
CA ARG A 428 27.89 16.82 -30.80
C ARG A 428 27.16 15.62 -31.38
N MET A 429 27.15 14.47 -30.69
CA MET A 429 26.35 13.31 -31.08
C MET A 429 24.85 13.64 -31.10
N ALA A 430 24.33 14.27 -30.05
CA ALA A 430 22.93 14.68 -29.97
C ALA A 430 22.55 15.70 -31.09
N GLN A 431 23.47 16.59 -31.47
CA GLN A 431 23.26 17.49 -32.60
C GLN A 431 23.14 16.74 -33.95
N VAL A 432 23.89 15.62 -34.13
CA VAL A 432 23.76 14.74 -35.29
C VAL A 432 22.42 13.99 -35.27
N ILE A 433 22.00 13.50 -34.10
CA ILE A 433 20.71 12.83 -33.90
C ILE A 433 19.54 13.77 -34.18
N GLY A 434 19.60 14.99 -33.65
CA GLY A 434 18.56 16.01 -33.79
C GLY A 434 17.41 15.81 -32.79
N ILE A 435 16.60 16.87 -32.66
CA ILE A 435 15.56 16.96 -31.62
C ILE A 435 14.49 15.88 -31.77
N ASP A 436 13.96 15.71 -32.98
CA ASP A 436 12.81 14.82 -33.22
C ASP A 436 13.14 13.38 -32.89
N GLU A 437 14.29 12.87 -33.36
CA GLU A 437 14.71 11.50 -33.08
C GLU A 437 15.12 11.33 -31.61
N PHE A 438 15.77 12.31 -31.01
CA PHE A 438 16.08 12.28 -29.59
C PHE A 438 14.82 12.12 -28.73
N LEU A 439 13.78 12.92 -28.99
CA LEU A 439 12.50 12.85 -28.27
C LEU A 439 11.76 11.52 -28.53
N LYS A 440 11.83 10.99 -29.75
CA LYS A 440 11.27 9.68 -30.10
C LYS A 440 11.90 8.59 -29.23
N TYR A 441 13.22 8.52 -29.17
CA TYR A 441 13.91 7.52 -28.35
C TYR A 441 13.74 7.74 -26.85
N MET A 442 13.64 8.99 -26.37
CA MET A 442 13.26 9.25 -24.97
C MET A 442 11.94 8.58 -24.62
N SER A 443 10.95 8.62 -25.53
CA SER A 443 9.67 7.94 -25.34
C SER A 443 9.78 6.41 -25.47
N GLU A 444 10.61 5.89 -26.40
CA GLU A 444 10.83 4.45 -26.57
C GLU A 444 11.53 3.83 -25.36
N TYR A 445 12.45 4.55 -24.69
CA TYR A 445 13.01 4.16 -23.39
C TYR A 445 12.07 4.42 -22.21
N ASN A 446 10.84 4.85 -22.48
CA ASN A 446 9.80 5.11 -21.50
C ASN A 446 10.11 6.28 -20.52
N PHE A 447 11.06 7.17 -20.85
CA PHE A 447 11.34 8.36 -20.06
C PHE A 447 10.17 9.35 -20.16
N GLY A 448 9.67 9.80 -19.00
CA GLY A 448 8.49 10.65 -18.91
C GLY A 448 7.16 9.87 -18.80
N LEU A 449 7.16 8.55 -18.98
CA LEU A 449 5.99 7.69 -18.83
C LEU A 449 6.09 6.86 -17.55
N LYS A 450 4.98 6.31 -17.09
CA LYS A 450 5.00 5.35 -16.00
C LYS A 450 5.58 4.01 -16.47
N THR A 451 6.36 3.37 -15.62
CA THR A 451 6.86 2.01 -15.90
C THR A 451 5.80 0.95 -15.67
N ASN A 452 4.70 1.31 -15.01
CA ASN A 452 3.62 0.42 -14.56
C ASN A 452 4.07 -0.66 -13.59
N ILE A 453 5.17 -0.40 -12.84
CA ILE A 453 5.55 -1.31 -11.76
C ILE A 453 4.37 -1.50 -10.81
N ASP A 454 4.16 -2.73 -10.37
CA ASP A 454 3.08 -3.15 -9.47
C ASP A 454 3.32 -2.75 -8.00
N LEU A 455 3.69 -1.49 -7.81
CA LEU A 455 3.86 -0.83 -6.50
C LEU A 455 3.07 0.48 -6.45
N ALA A 456 2.48 0.74 -5.30
CA ALA A 456 1.81 2.01 -5.06
C ALA A 456 2.82 3.16 -4.95
N GLY A 457 2.47 4.32 -5.53
CA GLY A 457 3.24 5.55 -5.35
C GLY A 457 4.23 5.90 -6.45
N GLU A 458 4.20 5.24 -7.63
CA GLU A 458 5.04 5.60 -8.76
C GLU A 458 4.80 7.04 -9.22
N ALA A 459 5.87 7.83 -9.32
CA ALA A 459 5.82 9.23 -9.71
C ALA A 459 5.42 9.42 -11.18
N ARG A 460 4.76 10.54 -11.46
CA ARG A 460 4.46 11.00 -12.82
C ARG A 460 5.53 11.98 -13.26
N THR A 461 6.31 11.62 -14.29
CA THR A 461 7.44 12.40 -14.76
C THR A 461 7.20 13.11 -16.11
N ALA A 462 6.00 13.02 -16.69
CA ALA A 462 5.67 13.59 -17.99
C ALA A 462 5.92 15.11 -18.10
N SER A 463 5.73 15.84 -17.01
CA SER A 463 6.00 17.30 -16.96
C SER A 463 7.47 17.64 -16.65
N LEU A 464 8.28 16.63 -16.37
CA LEU A 464 9.69 16.76 -15.97
C LEU A 464 10.65 16.42 -17.10
N VAL A 465 10.14 16.03 -18.26
CA VAL A 465 10.89 15.79 -19.48
C VAL A 465 10.47 16.78 -20.57
N PHE A 466 11.39 17.07 -21.49
CA PHE A 466 11.09 17.95 -22.62
C PHE A 466 10.20 17.27 -23.66
N ASN A 467 9.49 18.08 -24.42
CA ASN A 467 8.68 17.67 -25.56
C ASN A 467 8.97 18.56 -26.79
N SER A 468 8.33 18.30 -27.93
CA SER A 468 8.56 19.02 -29.18
C SER A 468 8.36 20.54 -29.10
N SER A 469 7.57 21.05 -28.14
CA SER A 469 7.34 22.47 -27.95
C SER A 469 8.33 23.13 -26.98
N THR A 470 9.02 22.32 -26.14
CA THR A 470 9.91 22.83 -25.08
C THR A 470 11.38 22.50 -25.29
N MET A 471 11.72 21.56 -26.18
CA MET A 471 13.12 21.21 -26.49
C MET A 471 13.69 22.10 -27.59
N GLY A 472 14.61 22.97 -27.21
CA GLY A 472 15.44 23.72 -28.11
C GLY A 472 16.88 23.16 -28.20
N PRO A 473 17.79 23.82 -28.93
CA PRO A 473 19.18 23.34 -29.04
C PRO A 473 19.94 23.27 -27.72
N THR A 474 19.62 24.15 -26.77
CA THR A 474 20.25 24.18 -25.44
C THR A 474 19.74 23.00 -24.57
N GLU A 475 18.45 22.77 -24.61
CA GLU A 475 17.81 21.68 -23.90
C GLU A 475 18.28 20.32 -24.44
N LEU A 476 18.41 20.17 -25.77
CA LEU A 476 18.99 18.99 -26.40
C LEU A 476 20.44 18.76 -25.91
N ALA A 477 21.23 19.83 -25.88
CA ALA A 477 22.62 19.75 -25.43
C ALA A 477 22.71 19.29 -23.95
N THR A 478 21.94 19.87 -23.04
CA THR A 478 21.95 19.50 -21.63
C THR A 478 21.40 18.08 -21.41
N SER A 479 20.33 17.72 -22.12
CA SER A 479 19.73 16.39 -22.04
C SER A 479 20.68 15.28 -22.52
N SER A 480 21.60 15.59 -23.46
CA SER A 480 22.56 14.59 -23.98
C SER A 480 23.53 14.06 -22.94
N PHE A 481 23.75 14.78 -21.85
CA PHE A 481 24.55 14.31 -20.71
C PHE A 481 23.73 14.24 -19.41
N GLY A 482 22.39 14.19 -19.55
CA GLY A 482 21.45 13.87 -18.47
C GLY A 482 21.12 15.03 -17.52
N GLN A 483 21.12 16.28 -18.01
CA GLN A 483 20.70 17.46 -17.23
C GLN A 483 19.52 18.17 -17.88
N GLY A 484 18.75 18.92 -17.07
CA GLY A 484 17.59 19.68 -17.49
C GLY A 484 16.28 18.89 -17.54
N PHE A 485 16.31 17.61 -17.25
CA PHE A 485 15.11 16.77 -17.12
C PHE A 485 15.28 15.76 -15.97
N ASN A 486 14.15 15.28 -15.41
CA ASN A 486 14.17 14.37 -14.28
C ASN A 486 13.48 13.04 -14.61
N VAL A 487 14.04 11.96 -14.11
CA VAL A 487 13.52 10.59 -14.17
C VAL A 487 13.55 9.94 -12.78
N THR A 488 12.82 8.82 -12.61
CA THR A 488 12.96 7.98 -11.41
C THR A 488 14.05 6.93 -11.61
N MET A 489 14.52 6.33 -10.52
CA MET A 489 15.49 5.22 -10.59
C MET A 489 14.93 4.03 -11.34
N ILE A 490 13.64 3.71 -11.15
CA ILE A 490 13.02 2.58 -11.86
C ILE A 490 12.95 2.84 -13.37
N GLN A 491 12.63 4.06 -13.82
CA GLN A 491 12.68 4.41 -15.26
C GLN A 491 14.09 4.23 -15.82
N MET A 492 15.10 4.70 -15.09
CA MET A 492 16.49 4.62 -15.55
C MET A 492 16.98 3.18 -15.66
N ILE A 493 16.75 2.33 -14.63
CA ILE A 493 17.22 0.94 -14.68
C ILE A 493 16.48 0.13 -15.75
N THR A 494 15.16 0.34 -15.91
CA THR A 494 14.37 -0.39 -16.93
C THR A 494 14.85 -0.03 -18.35
N GLY A 495 15.09 1.26 -18.60
CA GLY A 495 15.70 1.70 -19.84
C GLY A 495 17.10 1.10 -20.04
N PHE A 496 17.94 1.05 -19.00
CA PHE A 496 19.27 0.43 -19.07
C PHE A 496 19.22 -1.07 -19.39
N CYS A 497 18.26 -1.80 -18.81
CA CYS A 497 18.06 -3.21 -19.14
C CYS A 497 17.83 -3.40 -20.64
N SER A 498 17.07 -2.52 -21.29
CA SER A 498 16.85 -2.60 -22.74
C SER A 498 18.12 -2.35 -23.57
N LEU A 499 19.07 -1.56 -23.09
CA LEU A 499 20.36 -1.36 -23.77
C LEU A 499 21.22 -2.62 -23.80
N ILE A 500 21.13 -3.49 -22.82
CA ILE A 500 22.05 -4.61 -22.61
C ILE A 500 21.43 -5.99 -22.86
N ASN A 501 20.11 -6.06 -23.13
CA ASN A 501 19.39 -7.31 -23.38
C ASN A 501 19.02 -7.54 -24.88
N GLY A 502 19.52 -6.69 -25.78
CA GLY A 502 19.20 -6.75 -27.20
C GLY A 502 18.05 -5.85 -27.66
N GLY A 503 17.70 -4.84 -26.88
CA GLY A 503 16.71 -3.82 -27.23
C GLY A 503 15.29 -4.10 -26.75
N TYR A 504 15.09 -5.08 -25.88
CA TYR A 504 13.76 -5.42 -25.37
C TYR A 504 13.45 -4.63 -24.12
N TYR A 505 12.36 -3.86 -24.12
CA TYR A 505 11.82 -3.20 -22.92
C TYR A 505 10.85 -4.15 -22.21
N TYR A 506 11.19 -4.57 -21.00
CA TYR A 506 10.31 -5.34 -20.11
C TYR A 506 9.75 -4.42 -19.05
N GLU A 507 8.44 -4.48 -18.81
CA GLU A 507 7.83 -3.76 -17.68
C GLU A 507 8.36 -4.33 -16.37
N PRO A 508 8.86 -3.45 -15.46
CA PRO A 508 9.34 -3.90 -14.15
C PRO A 508 8.18 -4.42 -13.30
N HIS A 509 8.41 -5.48 -12.56
CA HIS A 509 7.41 -6.06 -11.65
C HIS A 509 8.04 -6.70 -10.41
N MET A 510 7.19 -6.83 -9.39
CA MET A 510 7.55 -7.31 -8.07
C MET A 510 7.12 -8.75 -7.83
#